data_f5ed2747329d9ab23bccefc69915f8fb
#
_entry.id   f5ed2747329d9ab23bccefc69915f8fb
#
_cell.length_a   1.000
_cell.length_b   1.000
_cell.length_c   1.000
_cell.angle_alpha   90.00
_cell.angle_beta   90.00
_cell.angle_gamma   90.00
#
_symmetry.space_group_name_H-M   'P 1'
#
loop_
_entity.id
_entity.type
_entity.pdbx_description
1 polymer ?
#
loop_
_entity_poly.entity_id
_entity_poly.type
_entity_poly.pdbx_seq_one_letter_code
_entity_poly.pdbx_strand_id
1 'polypeptide(L)'
;MKAPVQRFLSALCALSFLLAALFPTAALAAGADDLAVSNTLTREDAAQMQEADSAVAALTDSGDFAALSRAERFAAAQAQLRQLAEQGLVSVRSIYIDEANGMVSFSYSCGVQGGILVDDPEEENAAVTLSQMPSVDLQEMSNAPRGNLGSAMIYYAFDNTVNSSRYPYYSYMKGFWTAMGLNTRIDTMVTVADLRRMDRYDLCILSAHGAYYTYARGLFRQLRTEPVILLTEESSMTRDLFYGFDLLTHRVIKINGRYCVTAGFFKNAYRFGQLKDTLVYSETCEFLGVDDSIDLSMANALLAGGASAVVGYVNNVYTVYSRSMLWDTVNYLILGQSIGQAVAHAQATYGTDDLVWYNAQGGKRPHAAAAYTMLLGDTDAALPIIEEPADETPVQQAA
;
A
#
# COMPACT_ATOMS: atom_id res chain seq x y z
N MET A 1 64.99 -1.29 -10.79
CA MET A 1 63.96 -0.25 -10.56
C MET A 1 62.66 -0.84 -9.94
N LYS A 2 62.71 -1.52 -8.79
CA LYS A 2 61.50 -2.13 -8.15
C LYS A 2 61.30 -1.71 -6.68
N ALA A 3 62.19 -0.92 -6.09
CA ALA A 3 62.12 -0.57 -4.67
C ALA A 3 61.21 0.64 -4.31
N PRO A 4 61.01 1.69 -5.14
CA PRO A 4 60.23 2.85 -4.75
C PRO A 4 58.69 2.61 -4.80
N VAL A 5 58.20 1.74 -5.69
CA VAL A 5 56.77 1.45 -5.85
C VAL A 5 56.20 0.69 -4.65
N GLN A 6 56.99 -0.26 -4.13
CA GLN A 6 56.56 -1.06 -2.98
C GLN A 6 56.47 -0.25 -1.68
N ARG A 7 57.35 0.75 -1.50
CA ARG A 7 57.30 1.67 -0.36
C ARG A 7 56.12 2.63 -0.44
N PHE A 8 55.72 3.03 -1.68
CA PHE A 8 54.55 3.89 -1.89
C PHE A 8 53.25 3.15 -1.62
N LEU A 9 53.11 1.90 -2.05
CA LEU A 9 51.93 1.09 -1.73
C LEU A 9 51.83 0.79 -0.23
N SER A 10 52.92 0.53 0.46
CA SER A 10 52.90 0.31 1.91
C SER A 10 52.51 1.56 2.70
N ALA A 11 52.95 2.74 2.24
CA ALA A 11 52.56 4.02 2.85
C ALA A 11 51.08 4.37 2.60
N LEU A 12 50.56 4.02 1.41
CA LEU A 12 49.13 4.22 1.08
C LEU A 12 48.22 3.30 1.91
N CYS A 13 48.59 2.04 2.08
CA CYS A 13 47.86 1.11 2.95
C CYS A 13 47.91 1.53 4.43
N ALA A 14 49.08 1.99 4.94
CA ALA A 14 49.18 2.49 6.30
C ALA A 14 48.33 3.76 6.53
N LEU A 15 48.27 4.65 5.54
CA LEU A 15 47.43 5.84 5.60
C LEU A 15 45.95 5.50 5.57
N SER A 16 45.53 4.50 4.78
CA SER A 16 44.17 4.01 4.73
C SER A 16 43.72 3.36 6.05
N PHE A 17 44.62 2.62 6.72
CA PHE A 17 44.37 2.06 8.05
C PHE A 17 44.34 3.13 9.14
N LEU A 18 45.16 4.19 9.05
CA LEU A 18 45.14 5.30 10.00
C LEU A 18 43.89 6.16 9.82
N LEU A 19 43.42 6.41 8.59
CA LEU A 19 42.15 7.06 8.34
C LEU A 19 40.95 6.23 8.84
N ALA A 20 40.96 4.91 8.65
CA ALA A 20 39.94 4.01 9.16
C ALA A 20 39.91 3.94 10.70
N ALA A 21 41.06 4.15 11.37
CA ALA A 21 41.15 4.21 12.82
C ALA A 21 40.75 5.56 13.42
N LEU A 22 40.79 6.64 12.60
CA LEU A 22 40.36 7.99 13.03
C LEU A 22 38.86 8.26 12.80
N PHE A 23 38.17 7.41 12.03
CA PHE A 23 36.74 7.54 11.77
C PHE A 23 35.78 6.52 12.44
N PRO A 24 36.21 5.64 13.40
CA PRO A 24 35.28 4.75 14.04
C PRO A 24 34.29 5.43 14.99
N THR A 25 34.66 6.63 15.49
CA THR A 25 33.83 7.32 16.49
C THR A 25 32.77 8.25 15.91
N ALA A 26 32.95 8.76 14.70
CA ALA A 26 31.95 9.59 14.05
C ALA A 26 30.79 8.79 13.42
N ALA A 27 31.09 7.59 12.89
CA ALA A 27 30.07 6.68 12.39
C ALA A 27 29.25 5.99 13.51
N LEU A 28 29.86 5.82 14.69
CA LEU A 28 29.18 5.30 15.88
C LEU A 28 28.37 6.38 16.61
N ALA A 29 28.77 7.66 16.51
CA ALA A 29 28.03 8.77 17.14
C ALA A 29 26.78 9.19 16.35
N ALA A 30 26.73 8.90 15.04
CA ALA A 30 25.53 9.14 14.22
C ALA A 30 24.40 8.12 14.49
N GLY A 31 24.71 7.02 15.17
CA GLY A 31 23.75 5.98 15.52
C GLY A 31 23.36 5.93 17.00
N ALA A 32 23.77 6.89 17.82
CA ALA A 32 23.54 6.79 19.26
C ALA A 32 22.06 6.92 19.66
N ASP A 33 21.25 7.64 18.91
CA ASP A 33 19.79 7.69 19.09
C ASP A 33 19.06 6.53 18.39
N ASP A 34 19.63 5.99 17.28
CA ASP A 34 19.12 4.77 16.63
C ASP A 34 19.60 3.48 17.35
N LEU A 35 20.67 3.55 18.14
CA LEU A 35 21.22 2.42 18.90
C LEU A 35 20.50 2.14 20.22
N ALA A 36 19.63 3.03 20.67
CA ALA A 36 18.77 2.80 21.85
C ALA A 36 17.52 1.97 21.50
N VAL A 37 17.22 1.77 20.21
CA VAL A 37 16.10 0.92 19.80
C VAL A 37 16.55 -0.53 19.92
N SER A 38 15.94 -1.27 20.84
CA SER A 38 16.09 -2.71 20.93
C SER A 38 15.81 -3.34 19.57
N ASN A 39 16.69 -4.21 19.09
CA ASN A 39 16.45 -4.97 17.85
C ASN A 39 15.29 -5.98 17.99
N THR A 40 14.63 -5.99 19.15
CA THR A 40 13.56 -6.92 19.49
C THR A 40 12.48 -6.17 20.28
N LEU A 41 11.26 -6.21 19.81
CA LEU A 41 10.12 -5.66 20.52
C LEU A 41 9.81 -6.53 21.75
N THR A 42 9.77 -5.92 22.92
CA THR A 42 9.45 -6.61 24.18
C THR A 42 7.94 -6.66 24.44
N ARG A 43 7.51 -7.47 25.40
CA ARG A 43 6.10 -7.47 25.85
C ARG A 43 5.70 -6.15 26.49
N GLU A 44 6.64 -5.48 27.15
CA GLU A 44 6.42 -4.18 27.77
C GLU A 44 6.21 -3.12 26.69
N ASP A 45 7.06 -3.10 25.65
CA ASP A 45 6.89 -2.22 24.50
C ASP A 45 5.54 -2.42 23.82
N ALA A 46 5.14 -3.68 23.58
CA ALA A 46 3.86 -4.01 22.97
C ALA A 46 2.67 -3.58 23.86
N ALA A 47 2.78 -3.68 25.18
CA ALA A 47 1.75 -3.22 26.12
C ALA A 47 1.64 -1.70 26.11
N GLN A 48 2.76 -0.97 26.10
CA GLN A 48 2.80 0.49 26.02
C GLN A 48 2.23 0.99 24.67
N MET A 49 2.56 0.34 23.56
CA MET A 49 1.97 0.65 22.27
C MET A 49 0.45 0.44 22.27
N GLN A 50 -0.03 -0.67 22.84
CA GLN A 50 -1.46 -0.95 22.93
C GLN A 50 -2.21 0.08 23.79
N GLU A 51 -1.60 0.57 24.86
CA GLU A 51 -2.15 1.65 25.70
C GLU A 51 -2.27 2.95 24.88
N ALA A 52 -1.22 3.32 24.15
CA ALA A 52 -1.23 4.48 23.28
C ALA A 52 -2.27 4.35 22.16
N ASP A 53 -2.35 3.19 21.48
CA ASP A 53 -3.35 2.92 20.44
C ASP A 53 -4.77 3.02 20.96
N SER A 54 -5.03 2.49 22.15
CA SER A 54 -6.35 2.57 22.78
C SER A 54 -6.76 4.00 23.04
N ALA A 55 -5.81 4.85 23.46
CA ALA A 55 -6.07 6.26 23.69
C ALA A 55 -6.26 7.05 22.38
N VAL A 56 -5.53 6.69 21.31
CA VAL A 56 -5.71 7.27 19.98
C VAL A 56 -7.08 6.86 19.42
N ALA A 57 -7.44 5.57 19.46
CA ALA A 57 -8.73 5.08 18.99
C ALA A 57 -9.89 5.72 19.77
N ALA A 58 -9.78 5.87 21.09
CA ALA A 58 -10.79 6.55 21.89
C ALA A 58 -11.01 8.02 21.45
N LEU A 59 -9.97 8.69 20.96
CA LEU A 59 -10.11 10.02 20.37
C LEU A 59 -10.75 9.94 18.97
N THR A 60 -10.16 9.18 18.06
CA THR A 60 -10.52 9.18 16.62
C THR A 60 -11.89 8.58 16.34
N ASP A 61 -12.30 7.59 17.13
CA ASP A 61 -13.61 6.92 16.97
C ASP A 61 -14.75 7.67 17.67
N SER A 62 -14.43 8.78 18.35
CA SER A 62 -15.45 9.57 19.04
C SER A 62 -16.25 10.41 18.04
N GLY A 63 -17.59 10.44 18.20
CA GLY A 63 -18.45 11.34 17.44
C GLY A 63 -18.09 12.82 17.60
N ASP A 64 -17.51 13.18 18.76
CA ASP A 64 -17.03 14.54 19.04
C ASP A 64 -15.84 14.90 18.12
N PHE A 65 -14.90 13.99 17.91
CA PHE A 65 -13.75 14.21 17.02
C PHE A 65 -14.22 14.37 15.55
N ALA A 66 -15.14 13.54 15.11
CA ALA A 66 -15.71 13.63 13.77
C ALA A 66 -16.45 14.96 13.53
N ALA A 67 -17.07 15.53 14.59
CA ALA A 67 -17.78 16.80 14.51
C ALA A 67 -16.87 18.04 14.48
N LEU A 68 -15.57 17.90 14.80
CA LEU A 68 -14.60 18.99 14.80
C LEU A 68 -14.26 19.43 13.37
N SER A 69 -13.94 20.70 13.21
CA SER A 69 -13.28 21.20 12.00
C SER A 69 -11.90 20.54 11.83
N ARG A 70 -11.40 20.49 10.61
CA ARG A 70 -10.08 19.92 10.31
C ARG A 70 -8.97 20.50 11.22
N ALA A 71 -8.92 21.80 11.40
CA ALA A 71 -7.93 22.45 12.27
C ALA A 71 -8.07 22.04 13.75
N GLU A 72 -9.30 21.88 14.23
CA GLU A 72 -9.57 21.40 15.59
C GLU A 72 -9.20 19.92 15.75
N ARG A 73 -9.42 19.07 14.75
CA ARG A 73 -8.96 17.67 14.74
C ARG A 73 -7.43 17.60 14.87
N PHE A 74 -6.66 18.43 14.13
CA PHE A 74 -5.20 18.51 14.30
C PHE A 74 -4.79 18.94 15.70
N ALA A 75 -5.46 19.95 16.24
CA ALA A 75 -5.18 20.41 17.59
C ALA A 75 -5.48 19.33 18.66
N ALA A 76 -6.59 18.62 18.52
CA ALA A 76 -6.98 17.53 19.39
C ALA A 76 -5.98 16.35 19.30
N ALA A 77 -5.61 15.92 18.09
CA ALA A 77 -4.62 14.88 17.87
C ALA A 77 -3.25 15.25 18.49
N GLN A 78 -2.79 16.49 18.30
CA GLN A 78 -1.56 16.97 18.89
C GLN A 78 -1.62 17.00 20.42
N ALA A 79 -2.74 17.45 21.00
CA ALA A 79 -2.94 17.48 22.45
C ALA A 79 -2.88 16.06 23.04
N GLN A 80 -3.57 15.10 22.42
CA GLN A 80 -3.55 13.69 22.81
C GLN A 80 -2.14 13.12 22.78
N LEU A 81 -1.38 13.35 21.70
CA LEU A 81 0.00 12.85 21.60
C LEU A 81 0.95 13.47 22.61
N ARG A 82 0.75 14.76 22.96
CA ARG A 82 1.52 15.38 24.05
C ARG A 82 1.22 14.75 25.41
N GLN A 83 -0.03 14.45 25.70
CA GLN A 83 -0.43 13.75 26.92
C GLN A 83 0.20 12.36 26.99
N LEU A 84 0.18 11.59 25.88
CA LEU A 84 0.85 10.29 25.80
C LEU A 84 2.38 10.41 25.97
N ALA A 85 2.97 11.50 25.49
CA ALA A 85 4.40 11.75 25.68
C ALA A 85 4.75 12.08 27.13
N GLU A 86 3.88 12.79 27.86
CA GLU A 86 4.04 13.02 29.31
C GLU A 86 3.96 11.70 30.11
N GLN A 87 3.19 10.73 29.63
CA GLN A 87 3.11 9.38 30.17
C GLN A 87 4.27 8.47 29.77
N GLY A 88 5.17 8.94 28.87
CA GLY A 88 6.31 8.18 28.38
C GLY A 88 5.98 7.12 27.31
N LEU A 89 4.75 7.13 26.76
CA LEU A 89 4.30 6.18 25.75
C LEU A 89 4.72 6.57 24.34
N VAL A 90 4.92 7.87 24.10
CA VAL A 90 5.27 8.47 22.81
C VAL A 90 6.47 9.40 22.98
N SER A 91 7.34 9.45 21.98
CA SER A 91 8.44 10.41 21.93
C SER A 91 7.93 11.79 21.53
N VAL A 92 7.96 12.76 22.45
CA VAL A 92 7.53 14.15 22.17
C VAL A 92 8.28 14.77 20.99
N ARG A 93 9.55 14.40 20.81
CA ARG A 93 10.40 14.91 19.71
C ARG A 93 10.03 14.36 18.36
N SER A 94 9.30 13.25 18.29
CA SER A 94 8.90 12.62 17.04
C SER A 94 7.57 13.15 16.49
N ILE A 95 6.80 13.88 17.27
CA ILE A 95 5.49 14.40 16.85
C ILE A 95 5.72 15.40 15.70
N TYR A 96 5.10 15.09 14.55
CA TYR A 96 5.15 15.92 13.36
C TYR A 96 3.73 16.07 12.78
N ILE A 97 3.35 17.30 12.48
CA ILE A 97 2.04 17.64 11.91
C ILE A 97 2.24 17.86 10.42
N ASP A 98 1.58 17.07 9.61
CA ASP A 98 1.53 17.18 8.16
C ASP A 98 0.12 17.58 7.74
N GLU A 99 -0.13 18.90 7.75
CA GLU A 99 -1.45 19.41 7.37
C GLU A 99 -1.76 19.16 5.88
N ALA A 100 -0.73 19.09 5.03
CA ALA A 100 -0.93 18.85 3.60
C ALA A 100 -1.51 17.45 3.35
N ASN A 101 -1.00 16.46 4.07
CA ASN A 101 -1.39 15.05 3.90
C ASN A 101 -2.40 14.57 4.98
N GLY A 102 -3.01 15.48 5.74
CA GLY A 102 -4.02 15.11 6.73
C GLY A 102 -3.51 14.21 7.87
N MET A 103 -2.22 14.27 8.22
CA MET A 103 -1.57 13.30 9.10
C MET A 103 -0.85 13.95 10.30
N VAL A 104 -0.93 13.33 11.45
CA VAL A 104 -0.02 13.60 12.59
C VAL A 104 0.78 12.34 12.87
N SER A 105 2.07 12.35 12.56
CA SER A 105 2.96 11.21 12.80
C SER A 105 3.68 11.32 14.14
N PHE A 106 4.05 10.18 14.69
CA PHE A 106 4.82 10.08 15.93
C PHE A 106 5.58 8.76 16.01
N SER A 107 6.49 8.64 16.96
CA SER A 107 7.11 7.37 17.33
C SER A 107 6.69 6.98 18.73
N TYR A 108 6.33 5.74 18.95
CA TYR A 108 6.22 5.16 20.28
C TYR A 108 7.59 5.22 20.98
N SER A 109 7.60 5.11 22.31
CA SER A 109 8.83 5.15 23.11
C SER A 109 9.87 4.09 22.69
N CYS A 110 9.43 2.95 22.16
CA CYS A 110 10.27 1.89 21.61
C CYS A 110 10.80 2.17 20.19
N GLY A 111 10.43 3.30 19.57
CA GLY A 111 10.88 3.70 18.23
C GLY A 111 10.02 3.24 17.05
N VAL A 112 8.98 2.43 17.29
CA VAL A 112 7.99 2.07 16.29
C VAL A 112 7.25 3.33 15.81
N GLN A 113 6.95 3.42 14.51
CA GLN A 113 6.23 4.56 13.94
C GLN A 113 4.72 4.39 14.08
N GLY A 114 4.06 5.50 14.40
CA GLY A 114 2.61 5.61 14.49
C GLY A 114 2.10 6.89 13.84
N GLY A 115 0.80 6.94 13.59
CA GLY A 115 0.15 8.11 13.02
C GLY A 115 -1.32 8.22 13.42
N ILE A 116 -1.83 9.44 13.32
CA ILE A 116 -3.25 9.77 13.40
C ILE A 116 -3.62 10.39 12.05
N LEU A 117 -4.46 9.69 11.29
CA LEU A 117 -5.08 10.25 10.09
C LEU A 117 -6.23 11.14 10.54
N VAL A 118 -6.11 12.44 10.27
CA VAL A 118 -7.06 13.48 10.70
C VAL A 118 -8.18 13.64 9.69
N ASP A 119 -7.84 13.53 8.41
CA ASP A 119 -8.81 13.56 7.32
C ASP A 119 -9.42 12.16 7.17
N ASP A 120 -10.74 12.09 7.09
CA ASP A 120 -11.43 10.84 6.76
C ASP A 120 -11.52 10.73 5.23
N PRO A 121 -10.77 9.80 4.61
CA PRO A 121 -10.86 9.61 3.17
C PRO A 121 -12.26 9.16 2.70
N GLU A 122 -13.14 8.73 3.62
CA GLU A 122 -14.52 8.36 3.30
C GLU A 122 -15.45 9.56 3.18
N GLU A 123 -15.21 10.65 3.93
CA GLU A 123 -16.06 11.86 3.85
C GLU A 123 -16.06 12.46 2.43
N GLU A 124 -14.91 12.43 1.73
CA GLU A 124 -14.81 12.95 0.36
C GLU A 124 -15.59 12.09 -0.65
N ASN A 125 -15.78 10.81 -0.37
CA ASN A 125 -16.43 9.83 -1.25
C ASN A 125 -17.91 9.56 -0.88
N ALA A 126 -18.40 10.02 0.26
CA ALA A 126 -19.74 9.73 0.76
C ALA A 126 -20.87 10.35 -0.08
N ALA A 127 -20.58 11.37 -0.88
CA ALA A 127 -21.58 12.13 -1.64
C ALA A 127 -22.05 11.46 -2.94
N VAL A 128 -21.50 10.27 -3.31
CA VAL A 128 -21.83 9.62 -4.58
C VAL A 128 -22.77 8.45 -4.39
N THR A 129 -23.95 8.64 -4.92
CA THR A 129 -24.96 7.58 -5.00
C THR A 129 -24.50 6.44 -5.91
N LEU A 130 -24.55 5.27 -5.36
CA LEU A 130 -24.16 3.94 -5.83
C LEU A 130 -24.79 3.46 -7.16
N SER A 131 -25.43 4.31 -7.95
CA SER A 131 -26.35 3.87 -9.00
C SER A 131 -25.71 3.45 -10.32
N GLN A 132 -24.38 3.46 -10.44
CA GLN A 132 -23.76 3.19 -11.75
C GLN A 132 -22.62 2.16 -11.65
N MET A 133 -23.00 0.88 -11.62
CA MET A 133 -22.09 -0.14 -12.16
C MET A 133 -21.89 0.16 -13.64
N PRO A 134 -20.64 0.17 -14.15
CA PRO A 134 -20.40 0.28 -15.57
C PRO A 134 -21.13 -0.86 -16.30
N SER A 135 -21.76 -0.53 -17.41
CA SER A 135 -22.39 -1.55 -18.25
C SER A 135 -21.30 -2.41 -18.91
N VAL A 136 -21.52 -3.72 -18.89
CA VAL A 136 -20.68 -4.66 -19.65
C VAL A 136 -21.29 -4.81 -21.04
N ASP A 137 -20.48 -4.71 -22.07
CA ASP A 137 -20.90 -5.20 -23.40
C ASP A 137 -20.88 -6.73 -23.39
N LEU A 138 -22.03 -7.34 -23.10
CA LEU A 138 -22.17 -8.79 -23.07
C LEU A 138 -21.87 -9.45 -24.42
N GLN A 139 -22.03 -8.71 -25.54
CA GLN A 139 -21.72 -9.22 -26.87
C GLN A 139 -20.19 -9.29 -27.05
N GLU A 140 -19.47 -8.28 -26.59
CA GLU A 140 -18.01 -8.30 -26.60
C GLU A 140 -17.47 -9.39 -25.69
N MET A 141 -17.99 -9.52 -24.46
CA MET A 141 -17.61 -10.57 -23.51
C MET A 141 -17.94 -11.99 -24.00
N SER A 142 -18.85 -12.15 -24.94
CA SER A 142 -19.12 -13.46 -25.55
C SER A 142 -17.95 -13.99 -26.38
N ASN A 143 -17.02 -13.11 -26.78
CA ASN A 143 -15.80 -13.42 -27.51
C ASN A 143 -14.60 -13.74 -26.61
N ALA A 144 -14.78 -13.70 -25.28
CA ALA A 144 -13.71 -14.02 -24.34
C ALA A 144 -13.17 -15.43 -24.59
N PRO A 145 -11.86 -15.65 -24.45
CA PRO A 145 -11.28 -16.97 -24.51
C PRO A 145 -12.00 -17.91 -23.52
N ARG A 146 -12.43 -19.07 -23.98
CA ARG A 146 -13.01 -20.07 -23.09
C ARG A 146 -11.86 -20.86 -22.47
N GLY A 147 -11.72 -20.78 -21.17
CA GLY A 147 -10.67 -21.50 -20.45
C GLY A 147 -10.47 -20.96 -19.04
N ASN A 148 -9.54 -21.54 -18.35
CA ASN A 148 -9.09 -21.06 -17.04
C ASN A 148 -8.09 -19.90 -17.25
N LEU A 149 -8.48 -18.70 -16.81
CA LEU A 149 -7.69 -17.47 -16.93
C LEU A 149 -6.82 -17.21 -15.67
N GLY A 150 -6.54 -18.28 -14.89
CA GLY A 150 -5.79 -18.15 -13.67
C GLY A 150 -6.63 -17.69 -12.48
N SER A 151 -5.97 -17.02 -11.55
CA SER A 151 -6.54 -16.67 -10.24
C SER A 151 -6.38 -15.18 -9.93
N ALA A 152 -7.40 -14.59 -9.31
CA ALA A 152 -7.36 -13.23 -8.81
C ALA A 152 -7.72 -13.15 -7.33
N MET A 153 -7.07 -12.23 -6.61
CA MET A 153 -7.40 -11.88 -5.23
C MET A 153 -7.70 -10.41 -5.12
N ILE A 154 -8.87 -10.07 -4.60
CA ILE A 154 -9.25 -8.72 -4.19
C ILE A 154 -8.98 -8.61 -2.69
N TYR A 155 -7.97 -7.85 -2.32
CA TYR A 155 -7.67 -7.47 -0.95
C TYR A 155 -8.51 -6.25 -0.60
N TYR A 156 -9.71 -6.50 -0.06
CA TYR A 156 -10.68 -5.47 0.28
C TYR A 156 -10.46 -4.98 1.71
N ALA A 157 -9.77 -3.88 1.87
CA ALA A 157 -9.33 -3.34 3.15
C ALA A 157 -9.93 -1.97 3.49
N PHE A 158 -11.13 -1.65 3.01
CA PHE A 158 -11.79 -0.38 3.32
C PHE A 158 -12.40 -0.36 4.73
N ASP A 159 -13.07 -1.43 5.12
CA ASP A 159 -13.62 -1.58 6.46
C ASP A 159 -13.78 -3.06 6.84
N ASN A 160 -14.07 -3.33 8.11
CA ASN A 160 -14.28 -4.68 8.62
C ASN A 160 -15.68 -5.22 8.33
N THR A 161 -16.54 -4.46 7.66
CA THR A 161 -17.91 -4.86 7.43
C THR A 161 -18.14 -5.20 5.96
N VAL A 162 -18.61 -6.42 5.70
CA VAL A 162 -19.11 -6.84 4.38
C VAL A 162 -20.37 -6.08 3.95
N ASN A 163 -20.88 -5.18 4.78
CA ASN A 163 -22.07 -4.36 4.56
C ASN A 163 -21.74 -2.94 4.09
N SER A 164 -20.47 -2.63 3.81
CA SER A 164 -20.14 -1.34 3.25
C SER A 164 -20.83 -1.14 1.90
N SER A 165 -21.15 0.09 1.59
CA SER A 165 -21.77 0.46 0.31
C SER A 165 -20.91 0.06 -0.91
N ARG A 166 -19.62 -0.24 -0.69
CA ARG A 166 -18.65 -0.66 -1.71
C ARG A 166 -18.63 -2.17 -1.95
N TYR A 167 -18.79 -2.95 -0.89
CA TYR A 167 -18.68 -4.41 -0.92
C TYR A 167 -19.59 -5.09 -1.97
N PRO A 168 -20.85 -4.68 -2.18
CA PRO A 168 -21.71 -5.28 -3.21
C PRO A 168 -21.10 -5.24 -4.62
N TYR A 169 -20.34 -4.19 -4.97
CA TYR A 169 -19.69 -4.08 -6.27
C TYR A 169 -18.58 -5.12 -6.43
N TYR A 170 -17.71 -5.25 -5.44
CA TYR A 170 -16.64 -6.24 -5.49
C TYR A 170 -17.18 -7.67 -5.46
N SER A 171 -18.27 -7.90 -4.75
CA SER A 171 -18.98 -9.18 -4.77
C SER A 171 -19.54 -9.50 -6.16
N TYR A 172 -20.09 -8.50 -6.85
CA TYR A 172 -20.55 -8.63 -8.22
C TYR A 172 -19.40 -8.90 -9.19
N MET A 173 -18.32 -8.09 -9.13
CA MET A 173 -17.10 -8.27 -9.93
C MET A 173 -16.56 -9.68 -9.79
N LYS A 174 -16.39 -10.17 -8.55
CA LYS A 174 -15.97 -11.54 -8.26
C LYS A 174 -16.84 -12.55 -8.96
N GLY A 175 -18.16 -12.43 -8.80
CA GLY A 175 -19.12 -13.39 -9.40
C GLY A 175 -19.01 -13.42 -10.91
N PHE A 176 -18.96 -12.24 -11.54
CA PHE A 176 -18.86 -12.08 -12.98
C PHE A 176 -17.52 -12.62 -13.53
N TRP A 177 -16.39 -12.19 -12.97
CA TRP A 177 -15.07 -12.62 -13.42
C TRP A 177 -14.85 -14.12 -13.24
N THR A 178 -15.38 -14.69 -12.13
CA THR A 178 -15.33 -16.15 -11.92
C THR A 178 -16.14 -16.89 -12.99
N ALA A 179 -17.32 -16.37 -13.35
CA ALA A 179 -18.13 -16.96 -14.42
C ALA A 179 -17.44 -16.87 -15.81
N MET A 180 -16.56 -15.87 -15.99
CA MET A 180 -15.77 -15.67 -17.20
C MET A 180 -14.44 -16.46 -17.21
N GLY A 181 -14.15 -17.27 -16.20
CA GLY A 181 -12.96 -18.12 -16.15
C GLY A 181 -11.81 -17.61 -15.30
N LEU A 182 -11.89 -16.38 -14.74
CA LEU A 182 -10.91 -15.88 -13.79
C LEU A 182 -11.32 -16.23 -12.36
N ASN A 183 -10.66 -17.23 -11.74
CA ASN A 183 -10.96 -17.69 -10.38
C ASN A 183 -10.71 -16.59 -9.34
N THR A 184 -11.73 -15.79 -9.08
CA THR A 184 -11.62 -14.59 -8.25
C THR A 184 -12.06 -14.84 -6.82
N ARG A 185 -11.26 -14.36 -5.85
CA ARG A 185 -11.54 -14.39 -4.42
C ARG A 185 -11.54 -12.97 -3.86
N ILE A 186 -12.21 -12.78 -2.72
CA ILE A 186 -12.16 -11.54 -1.94
C ILE A 186 -11.71 -11.89 -0.54
N ASP A 187 -10.73 -11.15 -0.05
CA ASP A 187 -10.33 -11.11 1.35
C ASP A 187 -10.82 -9.79 1.96
N THR A 188 -11.66 -9.86 2.98
CA THR A 188 -12.25 -8.69 3.67
C THR A 188 -11.62 -8.44 5.03
N MET A 189 -10.68 -9.28 5.44
CA MET A 189 -9.96 -9.18 6.72
C MET A 189 -8.45 -9.10 6.45
N VAL A 190 -8.08 -8.23 5.52
CA VAL A 190 -6.71 -8.12 4.99
C VAL A 190 -5.70 -7.84 6.11
N THR A 191 -4.78 -8.76 6.27
CA THR A 191 -3.70 -8.69 7.27
C THR A 191 -2.33 -8.50 6.60
N VAL A 192 -1.35 -8.09 7.39
CA VAL A 192 0.06 -8.07 6.94
C VAL A 192 0.51 -9.44 6.43
N ALA A 193 0.00 -10.53 7.04
CA ALA A 193 0.33 -11.90 6.64
C ALA A 193 -0.28 -12.28 5.28
N ASP A 194 -1.45 -11.74 4.92
CA ASP A 194 -2.11 -12.02 3.65
C ASP A 194 -1.36 -11.35 2.50
N LEU A 195 -0.89 -10.11 2.69
CA LEU A 195 -0.05 -9.43 1.72
C LEU A 195 1.33 -10.09 1.50
N ARG A 196 1.76 -11.05 2.32
CA ARG A 196 2.95 -11.87 2.07
C ARG A 196 2.69 -13.05 1.13
N ARG A 197 1.44 -13.21 0.65
CA ARG A 197 0.99 -14.35 -0.14
C ARG A 197 0.40 -13.94 -1.48
N MET A 198 0.71 -12.74 -1.94
CA MET A 198 0.26 -12.23 -3.24
C MET A 198 0.80 -13.10 -4.39
N ASP A 199 1.95 -13.75 -4.19
CA ASP A 199 2.59 -14.69 -5.12
C ASP A 199 1.75 -15.93 -5.48
N ARG A 200 0.57 -16.08 -4.87
CA ARG A 200 -0.37 -17.19 -5.14
C ARG A 200 -1.40 -16.87 -6.21
N TYR A 201 -1.39 -15.64 -6.71
CA TYR A 201 -2.40 -15.15 -7.63
C TYR A 201 -1.76 -14.50 -8.84
N ASP A 202 -2.42 -14.68 -9.99
CA ASP A 202 -1.98 -14.09 -11.24
C ASP A 202 -2.37 -12.60 -11.31
N LEU A 203 -3.44 -12.22 -10.62
CA LEU A 203 -3.88 -10.83 -10.46
C LEU A 203 -4.16 -10.52 -8.98
N CYS A 204 -3.47 -9.52 -8.45
CA CYS A 204 -3.71 -8.97 -7.12
C CYS A 204 -4.31 -7.58 -7.21
N ILE A 205 -5.48 -7.38 -6.60
CA ILE A 205 -6.19 -6.10 -6.57
C ILE A 205 -6.13 -5.59 -5.12
N LEU A 206 -5.49 -4.44 -4.92
CA LEU A 206 -5.37 -3.77 -3.61
C LEU A 206 -6.46 -2.70 -3.52
N SER A 207 -7.59 -3.03 -2.90
CA SER A 207 -8.72 -2.12 -2.67
C SER A 207 -8.69 -1.66 -1.21
N ALA A 208 -7.94 -0.59 -0.93
CA ALA A 208 -7.62 -0.13 0.41
C ALA A 208 -7.53 1.40 0.48
N HIS A 209 -7.60 1.96 1.68
CA HIS A 209 -7.19 3.33 1.90
C HIS A 209 -5.69 3.48 1.76
N GLY A 210 -5.26 4.58 1.16
CA GLY A 210 -3.87 5.01 1.12
C GLY A 210 -3.71 6.33 1.83
N ALA A 211 -2.50 6.60 2.28
CA ALA A 211 -2.11 7.88 2.83
C ALA A 211 -0.64 8.16 2.51
N TYR A 212 -0.30 9.43 2.46
CA TYR A 212 1.09 9.86 2.28
C TYR A 212 1.66 10.19 3.66
N TYR A 213 2.49 9.30 4.18
CA TYR A 213 2.95 9.33 5.57
C TYR A 213 4.30 10.02 5.68
N THR A 214 4.35 11.15 6.41
CA THR A 214 5.57 11.91 6.68
C THR A 214 6.03 11.69 8.12
N TYR A 215 7.30 11.34 8.31
CA TYR A 215 7.92 11.14 9.61
C TYR A 215 9.34 11.69 9.67
N ALA A 216 9.81 12.01 10.87
CA ALA A 216 11.16 12.47 11.10
C ALA A 216 12.10 11.30 11.39
N ARG A 217 13.21 11.19 10.66
CA ARG A 217 14.19 10.12 10.84
C ARG A 217 15.59 10.65 11.13
N GLY A 218 16.32 9.91 11.96
CA GLY A 218 17.72 10.14 12.30
C GLY A 218 17.99 11.35 13.21
N LEU A 219 19.25 11.52 13.60
CA LEU A 219 19.71 12.56 14.53
C LEU A 219 19.34 13.98 14.09
N PHE A 220 19.37 14.24 12.80
CA PHE A 220 19.06 15.55 12.21
C PHE A 220 17.57 15.73 11.89
N ARG A 221 16.71 14.78 12.29
CA ARG A 221 15.25 14.79 12.03
C ARG A 221 14.92 15.11 10.57
N GLN A 222 15.59 14.44 9.65
CA GLN A 222 15.25 14.55 8.24
C GLN A 222 13.84 14.00 8.00
N LEU A 223 13.00 14.83 7.42
CA LEU A 223 11.66 14.39 7.04
C LEU A 223 11.76 13.39 5.89
N ARG A 224 10.99 12.33 6.03
CA ARG A 224 10.76 11.30 5.00
C ARG A 224 9.27 11.20 4.79
N THR A 225 8.88 11.16 3.55
CA THR A 225 7.48 10.97 3.15
C THR A 225 7.42 9.77 2.24
N GLU A 226 6.46 8.90 2.48
CA GLU A 226 6.25 7.69 1.66
C GLU A 226 4.78 7.30 1.62
N PRO A 227 4.30 6.69 0.53
CA PRO A 227 2.96 6.15 0.46
C PRO A 227 2.82 4.93 1.39
N VAL A 228 1.66 4.79 2.00
CA VAL A 228 1.32 3.65 2.86
C VAL A 228 -0.06 3.11 2.52
N ILE A 229 -0.27 1.81 2.71
CA ILE A 229 -1.56 1.13 2.52
C ILE A 229 -2.10 0.76 3.89
N LEU A 230 -3.31 1.22 4.20
CA LEU A 230 -4.01 0.90 5.43
C LEU A 230 -4.69 -0.47 5.28
N LEU A 231 -4.54 -1.31 6.32
CA LEU A 231 -5.15 -2.65 6.35
C LEU A 231 -6.38 -2.67 7.27
N THR A 232 -7.19 -3.70 7.15
CA THR A 232 -8.29 -3.93 8.10
C THR A 232 -7.79 -4.51 9.42
N GLU A 233 -6.55 -5.00 9.48
CA GLU A 233 -5.98 -5.61 10.66
C GLU A 233 -5.77 -4.58 11.77
N GLU A 234 -6.52 -4.73 12.85
CA GLU A 234 -6.35 -3.93 14.06
C GLU A 234 -5.10 -4.35 14.84
N SER A 235 -4.46 -3.37 15.45
CA SER A 235 -3.29 -3.62 16.29
C SER A 235 -3.67 -4.37 17.57
N SER A 236 -2.78 -5.27 18.00
CA SER A 236 -2.89 -5.94 19.28
C SER A 236 -1.50 -6.33 19.79
N MET A 237 -1.36 -6.45 21.09
CA MET A 237 -0.08 -6.83 21.71
C MET A 237 0.51 -8.12 21.12
N THR A 238 -0.31 -9.13 20.81
CA THR A 238 0.14 -10.38 20.21
C THR A 238 0.64 -10.17 18.77
N ARG A 239 -0.07 -9.36 18.01
CA ARG A 239 0.31 -9.03 16.62
C ARG A 239 1.54 -8.13 16.59
N ASP A 240 1.64 -7.16 17.50
CA ASP A 240 2.81 -6.30 17.64
C ASP A 240 4.07 -7.13 17.87
N LEU A 241 4.02 -8.12 18.77
CA LEU A 241 5.14 -9.04 19.00
C LEU A 241 5.44 -9.89 17.77
N PHE A 242 4.41 -10.34 17.04
CA PHE A 242 4.59 -11.13 15.82
C PHE A 242 5.22 -10.33 14.68
N TYR A 243 4.81 -9.07 14.50
CA TYR A 243 5.34 -8.16 13.50
C TYR A 243 6.52 -7.32 13.99
N GLY A 244 7.04 -7.59 15.19
CA GLY A 244 8.00 -6.72 15.88
C GLY A 244 9.19 -6.27 15.04
N PHE A 245 9.75 -7.19 14.23
CA PHE A 245 10.85 -6.84 13.34
C PHE A 245 10.41 -5.90 12.19
N ASP A 246 9.24 -6.10 11.62
CA ASP A 246 8.72 -5.24 10.55
C ASP A 246 8.35 -3.85 11.09
N LEU A 247 7.80 -3.79 12.31
CA LEU A 247 7.49 -2.55 13.01
C LEU A 247 8.77 -1.74 13.31
N LEU A 248 9.79 -2.38 13.89
CA LEU A 248 11.06 -1.72 14.21
C LEU A 248 11.86 -1.30 12.97
N THR A 249 11.63 -1.95 11.82
CA THR A 249 12.30 -1.62 10.54
C THR A 249 11.46 -0.75 9.61
N HIS A 250 10.35 -0.19 10.09
CA HIS A 250 9.44 0.69 9.34
C HIS A 250 8.84 0.05 8.08
N ARG A 251 8.75 -1.28 8.01
CA ARG A 251 8.07 -2.01 6.93
C ARG A 251 6.57 -2.05 7.18
N VAL A 252 6.21 -2.09 8.45
CA VAL A 252 4.87 -1.96 8.97
C VAL A 252 4.87 -0.80 9.95
N ILE A 253 3.85 0.04 9.89
CA ILE A 253 3.60 1.14 10.81
C ILE A 253 2.17 1.04 11.33
N LYS A 254 1.79 1.90 12.25
CA LYS A 254 0.45 1.89 12.86
C LYS A 254 -0.22 3.25 12.66
N ILE A 255 -1.40 3.29 12.04
CA ILE A 255 -2.21 4.50 11.88
C ILE A 255 -3.61 4.22 12.42
N ASN A 256 -4.11 5.08 13.30
CA ASN A 256 -5.41 4.93 13.98
C ASN A 256 -5.59 3.52 14.57
N GLY A 257 -4.55 2.94 15.18
CA GLY A 257 -4.61 1.60 15.76
C GLY A 257 -4.69 0.44 14.77
N ARG A 258 -4.46 0.67 13.47
CA ARG A 258 -4.42 -0.35 12.42
C ARG A 258 -3.03 -0.47 11.82
N TYR A 259 -2.69 -1.66 11.32
CA TYR A 259 -1.44 -1.85 10.61
C TYR A 259 -1.51 -1.27 9.20
N CYS A 260 -0.39 -0.67 8.80
CA CYS A 260 -0.19 -0.16 7.45
C CYS A 260 1.13 -0.71 6.92
N VAL A 261 1.19 -0.95 5.62
CA VAL A 261 2.41 -1.43 4.96
C VAL A 261 3.04 -0.34 4.10
N THR A 262 4.36 -0.31 4.08
CA THR A 262 5.19 0.60 3.27
C THR A 262 5.81 -0.13 2.08
N ALA A 263 6.47 0.60 1.19
CA ALA A 263 7.28 0.00 0.12
C ALA A 263 8.36 -0.95 0.67
N GLY A 264 8.90 -0.66 1.85
CA GLY A 264 9.87 -1.51 2.55
C GLY A 264 9.33 -2.89 2.88
N PHE A 265 8.03 -3.01 3.14
CA PHE A 265 7.37 -4.29 3.36
C PHE A 265 7.43 -5.16 2.09
N PHE A 266 6.96 -4.68 0.95
CA PHE A 266 6.95 -5.44 -0.30
C PHE A 266 8.35 -5.81 -0.76
N LYS A 267 9.31 -4.87 -0.66
CA LYS A 267 10.71 -5.11 -0.96
C LYS A 267 11.31 -6.26 -0.14
N ASN A 268 10.88 -6.41 1.12
CA ASN A 268 11.35 -7.51 1.96
C ASN A 268 10.58 -8.81 1.73
N ALA A 269 9.26 -8.73 1.59
CA ALA A 269 8.39 -9.90 1.40
C ALA A 269 8.75 -10.64 0.11
N TYR A 270 9.07 -9.91 -0.96
CA TYR A 270 9.28 -10.44 -2.30
C TYR A 270 10.70 -10.25 -2.85
N ARG A 271 11.69 -10.17 -1.97
CA ARG A 271 13.10 -9.88 -2.30
C ARG A 271 13.78 -10.86 -3.27
N PHE A 272 13.17 -12.01 -3.54
CA PHE A 272 13.70 -13.04 -4.43
C PHE A 272 12.86 -13.24 -5.71
N GLY A 273 12.07 -12.26 -6.10
CA GLY A 273 11.26 -12.34 -7.32
C GLY A 273 10.09 -13.32 -7.23
N GLN A 274 9.49 -13.47 -6.04
CA GLN A 274 8.40 -14.42 -5.83
C GLN A 274 7.09 -14.03 -6.52
N LEU A 275 6.90 -12.73 -6.86
CA LEU A 275 5.72 -12.23 -7.60
C LEU A 275 5.81 -12.48 -9.10
N LYS A 276 6.60 -13.47 -9.53
CA LYS A 276 6.79 -13.76 -10.94
C LYS A 276 5.44 -13.90 -11.65
N ASP A 277 5.30 -13.15 -12.74
CA ASP A 277 4.15 -13.13 -13.63
C ASP A 277 2.84 -12.59 -12.99
N THR A 278 2.87 -12.06 -11.76
CA THR A 278 1.72 -11.44 -11.09
C THR A 278 1.47 -10.04 -11.63
N LEU A 279 0.22 -9.73 -11.99
CA LEU A 279 -0.26 -8.38 -12.23
C LEU A 279 -0.75 -7.78 -10.90
N VAL A 280 -0.41 -6.52 -10.62
CA VAL A 280 -0.90 -5.82 -9.44
C VAL A 280 -1.68 -4.58 -9.86
N TYR A 281 -2.93 -4.48 -9.42
CA TYR A 281 -3.77 -3.30 -9.61
C TYR A 281 -4.10 -2.70 -8.24
N SER A 282 -3.74 -1.43 -8.02
CA SER A 282 -4.03 -0.74 -6.76
C SER A 282 -5.07 0.35 -6.97
N GLU A 283 -6.16 0.28 -6.24
CA GLU A 283 -7.18 1.34 -6.11
C GLU A 283 -6.87 2.28 -4.93
N THR A 284 -5.69 2.13 -4.33
CA THR A 284 -5.28 2.90 -3.16
C THR A 284 -4.97 4.34 -3.55
N CYS A 285 -5.53 5.30 -2.83
CA CYS A 285 -5.17 6.71 -2.95
C CYS A 285 -3.67 6.90 -2.73
N GLU A 286 -3.06 7.85 -3.43
CA GLU A 286 -1.66 8.25 -3.25
C GLU A 286 -0.65 7.09 -3.34
N PHE A 287 -1.06 5.96 -3.93
CA PHE A 287 -0.19 4.78 -4.08
C PHE A 287 1.12 5.10 -4.81
N LEU A 288 1.07 6.04 -5.75
CA LEU A 288 2.20 6.54 -6.51
C LEU A 288 2.57 7.98 -6.12
N GLY A 289 2.19 8.40 -4.90
CA GLY A 289 2.45 9.73 -4.38
C GLY A 289 1.42 10.77 -4.83
N VAL A 290 1.85 12.02 -4.79
CA VAL A 290 1.05 13.19 -5.18
C VAL A 290 1.75 13.96 -6.31
N ASP A 291 1.04 14.83 -7.05
CA ASP A 291 1.54 15.54 -8.24
C ASP A 291 2.90 16.22 -8.03
N ASP A 292 3.06 16.93 -6.91
CA ASP A 292 4.29 17.63 -6.59
C ASP A 292 5.42 16.70 -6.08
N SER A 293 5.09 15.42 -5.81
CA SER A 293 6.01 14.44 -5.24
C SER A 293 5.59 13.02 -5.63
N ILE A 294 5.71 12.69 -6.92
CA ILE A 294 5.49 11.31 -7.39
C ILE A 294 6.48 10.37 -6.71
N ASP A 295 5.95 9.36 -6.04
CA ASP A 295 6.73 8.34 -5.36
C ASP A 295 6.42 6.95 -5.90
N LEU A 296 7.33 6.43 -6.69
CA LEU A 296 7.20 5.10 -7.31
C LEU A 296 7.72 3.96 -6.42
N SER A 297 8.02 4.23 -5.15
CA SER A 297 8.67 3.24 -4.27
C SER A 297 7.84 1.97 -4.08
N MET A 298 6.51 2.10 -3.94
CA MET A 298 5.57 0.96 -3.83
C MET A 298 5.60 0.10 -5.09
N ALA A 299 5.40 0.72 -6.26
CA ALA A 299 5.40 0.01 -7.54
C ALA A 299 6.76 -0.61 -7.83
N ASN A 300 7.85 0.13 -7.60
CA ASN A 300 9.20 -0.37 -7.78
C ASN A 300 9.53 -1.56 -6.86
N ALA A 301 9.01 -1.57 -5.62
CA ALA A 301 9.20 -2.68 -4.71
C ALA A 301 8.48 -3.95 -5.20
N LEU A 302 7.27 -3.82 -5.75
CA LEU A 302 6.50 -4.92 -6.33
C LEU A 302 7.15 -5.44 -7.62
N LEU A 303 7.58 -4.54 -8.52
CA LEU A 303 8.28 -4.92 -9.75
C LEU A 303 9.62 -5.61 -9.45
N ALA A 304 10.39 -5.09 -8.50
CA ALA A 304 11.61 -5.75 -8.03
C ALA A 304 11.32 -7.10 -7.36
N GLY A 305 10.13 -7.27 -6.81
CA GLY A 305 9.59 -8.53 -6.29
C GLY A 305 9.16 -9.53 -7.35
N GLY A 306 9.20 -9.13 -8.65
CA GLY A 306 8.88 -10.00 -9.79
C GLY A 306 7.51 -9.77 -10.41
N ALA A 307 6.72 -8.82 -9.91
CA ALA A 307 5.46 -8.46 -10.56
C ALA A 307 5.71 -8.02 -12.01
N SER A 308 4.90 -8.52 -12.95
CA SER A 308 5.03 -8.16 -14.36
C SER A 308 4.64 -6.71 -14.61
N ALA A 309 3.54 -6.27 -14.03
CA ALA A 309 3.07 -4.90 -14.13
C ALA A 309 2.36 -4.45 -12.87
N VAL A 310 2.40 -3.15 -12.61
CA VAL A 310 1.74 -2.49 -11.48
C VAL A 310 0.96 -1.29 -12.01
N VAL A 311 -0.33 -1.26 -11.71
CA VAL A 311 -1.22 -0.11 -11.95
C VAL A 311 -1.54 0.55 -10.61
N GLY A 312 -1.49 1.86 -10.54
CA GLY A 312 -1.83 2.60 -9.33
C GLY A 312 -2.19 4.05 -9.63
N TYR A 313 -2.57 4.79 -8.60
CA TYR A 313 -3.02 6.17 -8.71
C TYR A 313 -2.02 7.14 -8.08
N VAL A 314 -1.84 8.28 -8.75
CA VAL A 314 -1.29 9.50 -8.18
C VAL A 314 -2.46 10.31 -7.64
N ASN A 315 -2.31 10.96 -6.51
CA ASN A 315 -3.33 11.70 -5.77
C ASN A 315 -4.47 10.84 -5.17
N ASN A 316 -5.38 11.50 -4.49
CA ASN A 316 -6.57 10.89 -3.92
C ASN A 316 -7.59 10.60 -5.02
N VAL A 317 -7.86 9.32 -5.26
CA VAL A 317 -8.74 8.87 -6.33
C VAL A 317 -10.19 8.77 -5.88
N TYR A 318 -11.06 9.23 -6.74
CA TYR A 318 -12.49 9.09 -6.54
C TYR A 318 -12.95 7.63 -6.69
N THR A 319 -13.58 7.10 -5.65
CA THR A 319 -13.90 5.66 -5.55
C THR A 319 -14.70 5.11 -6.74
N VAL A 320 -15.67 5.87 -7.27
CA VAL A 320 -16.49 5.39 -8.39
C VAL A 320 -15.66 5.34 -9.68
N TYR A 321 -14.78 6.32 -9.87
CA TYR A 321 -13.85 6.33 -11.00
C TYR A 321 -12.88 5.14 -10.91
N SER A 322 -12.23 4.93 -9.76
CA SER A 322 -11.26 3.83 -9.60
C SER A 322 -11.91 2.47 -9.83
N ARG A 323 -13.12 2.24 -9.32
CA ARG A 323 -13.88 1.00 -9.58
C ARG A 323 -14.26 0.81 -11.04
N SER A 324 -14.65 1.89 -11.73
CA SER A 324 -14.97 1.85 -13.15
C SER A 324 -13.74 1.48 -13.97
N MET A 325 -12.60 2.10 -13.67
CA MET A 325 -11.32 1.80 -14.28
C MET A 325 -10.88 0.35 -14.03
N LEU A 326 -10.98 -0.13 -12.78
CA LEU A 326 -10.68 -1.51 -12.42
C LEU A 326 -11.58 -2.49 -13.18
N TRP A 327 -12.88 -2.24 -13.18
CA TRP A 327 -13.86 -3.10 -13.84
C TRP A 327 -13.53 -3.29 -15.32
N ASP A 328 -13.33 -2.20 -16.03
CA ASP A 328 -13.06 -2.22 -17.46
C ASP A 328 -11.69 -2.87 -17.74
N THR A 329 -10.66 -2.48 -17.01
CA THR A 329 -9.32 -3.06 -17.15
C THR A 329 -9.35 -4.59 -17.00
N VAL A 330 -10.01 -5.11 -15.96
CA VAL A 330 -10.05 -6.58 -15.74
C VAL A 330 -10.89 -7.28 -16.80
N ASN A 331 -12.00 -6.69 -17.25
CA ASN A 331 -12.80 -7.25 -18.33
C ASN A 331 -12.00 -7.37 -19.64
N TYR A 332 -11.17 -6.36 -19.98
CA TYR A 332 -10.31 -6.41 -21.16
C TYR A 332 -9.16 -7.42 -21.01
N LEU A 333 -8.62 -7.58 -19.79
CA LEU A 333 -7.69 -8.68 -19.50
C LEU A 333 -8.35 -10.07 -19.71
N ILE A 334 -9.62 -10.22 -19.30
CA ILE A 334 -10.40 -11.46 -19.52
C ILE A 334 -10.64 -11.71 -21.03
N LEU A 335 -10.76 -10.66 -21.83
CA LEU A 335 -10.83 -10.74 -23.29
C LEU A 335 -9.49 -11.10 -23.95
N GLY A 336 -8.43 -11.30 -23.17
CA GLY A 336 -7.10 -11.67 -23.65
C GLY A 336 -6.24 -10.48 -24.10
N GLN A 337 -6.65 -9.27 -23.75
CA GLN A 337 -5.84 -8.08 -24.01
C GLN A 337 -4.67 -7.97 -23.02
N SER A 338 -3.61 -7.26 -23.41
CA SER A 338 -2.54 -6.94 -22.48
C SER A 338 -2.99 -5.87 -21.46
N ILE A 339 -2.28 -5.76 -20.33
CA ILE A 339 -2.57 -4.76 -19.29
C ILE A 339 -2.48 -3.33 -19.85
N GLY A 340 -1.54 -3.07 -20.76
CA GLY A 340 -1.41 -1.78 -21.42
C GLY A 340 -2.62 -1.42 -22.28
N GLN A 341 -3.11 -2.38 -23.08
CA GLN A 341 -4.32 -2.21 -23.88
C GLN A 341 -5.56 -2.04 -23.00
N ALA A 342 -5.69 -2.84 -21.94
CA ALA A 342 -6.81 -2.80 -21.02
C ALA A 342 -6.90 -1.46 -20.27
N VAL A 343 -5.79 -0.96 -19.72
CA VAL A 343 -5.74 0.36 -19.07
C VAL A 343 -6.03 1.49 -20.07
N ALA A 344 -5.47 1.43 -21.27
CA ALA A 344 -5.72 2.45 -22.30
C ALA A 344 -7.20 2.49 -22.70
N HIS A 345 -7.85 1.32 -22.82
CA HIS A 345 -9.29 1.24 -23.06
C HIS A 345 -10.11 1.86 -21.94
N ALA A 346 -9.80 1.52 -20.69
CA ALA A 346 -10.47 2.09 -19.54
C ALA A 346 -10.32 3.63 -19.48
N GLN A 347 -9.13 4.15 -19.78
CA GLN A 347 -8.90 5.60 -19.87
C GLN A 347 -9.67 6.25 -21.03
N ALA A 348 -9.80 5.58 -22.16
CA ALA A 348 -10.61 6.08 -23.28
C ALA A 348 -12.10 6.12 -22.94
N THR A 349 -12.58 5.18 -22.13
CA THR A 349 -13.98 5.06 -21.71
C THR A 349 -14.35 6.05 -20.60
N TYR A 350 -13.50 6.17 -19.57
CA TYR A 350 -13.82 6.94 -18.35
C TYR A 350 -13.05 8.25 -18.22
N GLY A 351 -12.06 8.48 -19.07
CA GLY A 351 -11.19 9.64 -19.00
C GLY A 351 -9.82 9.30 -18.43
N THR A 352 -8.84 10.16 -18.75
CA THR A 352 -7.45 10.01 -18.32
C THR A 352 -7.25 10.26 -16.82
N ASP A 353 -8.22 10.92 -16.20
CA ASP A 353 -8.22 11.26 -14.78
C ASP A 353 -9.66 11.36 -14.24
N ASP A 354 -9.82 11.34 -12.93
CA ASP A 354 -11.10 11.36 -12.28
C ASP A 354 -11.85 12.71 -12.39
N LEU A 355 -11.17 13.79 -12.68
CA LEU A 355 -11.82 15.07 -12.93
C LEU A 355 -12.49 15.11 -14.30
N VAL A 356 -11.86 14.52 -15.32
CA VAL A 356 -12.47 14.35 -16.65
C VAL A 356 -13.74 13.52 -16.52
N TRP A 357 -13.69 12.40 -15.81
CA TRP A 357 -14.85 11.58 -15.52
C TRP A 357 -15.94 12.34 -14.77
N TYR A 358 -15.55 13.03 -13.70
CA TYR A 358 -16.48 13.74 -12.82
C TYR A 358 -17.21 14.87 -13.54
N ASN A 359 -16.49 15.62 -14.38
CA ASN A 359 -17.07 16.67 -15.20
C ASN A 359 -18.04 16.09 -16.25
N ALA A 360 -17.74 14.94 -16.84
CA ALA A 360 -18.63 14.24 -17.78
C ALA A 360 -19.93 13.78 -17.12
N GLN A 361 -19.92 13.49 -15.81
CA GLN A 361 -21.10 13.15 -15.02
C GLN A 361 -21.89 14.39 -14.54
N GLY A 362 -21.44 15.61 -14.84
CA GLY A 362 -22.09 16.85 -14.40
C GLY A 362 -21.90 17.13 -12.91
N GLY A 363 -20.91 16.50 -12.27
CA GLY A 363 -20.64 16.63 -10.83
C GLY A 363 -19.81 17.86 -10.46
N LYS A 364 -19.70 18.10 -9.17
CA LYS A 364 -18.75 19.07 -8.60
C LYS A 364 -17.52 18.33 -8.11
N ARG A 365 -16.34 18.91 -8.28
CA ARG A 365 -15.05 18.33 -7.88
C ARG A 365 -15.03 17.97 -6.39
N PRO A 366 -14.79 16.71 -6.01
CA PRO A 366 -14.65 16.33 -4.61
C PRO A 366 -13.29 16.72 -4.04
N HIS A 367 -12.22 16.76 -4.85
CA HIS A 367 -10.88 17.14 -4.45
C HIS A 367 -10.23 18.12 -5.42
N ALA A 368 -9.18 18.79 -4.97
CA ALA A 368 -8.53 19.87 -5.73
C ALA A 368 -7.64 19.32 -6.88
N ALA A 369 -6.91 18.23 -6.63
CA ALA A 369 -6.02 17.60 -7.60
C ALA A 369 -6.75 16.46 -8.34
N ALA A 370 -6.44 16.30 -9.64
CA ALA A 370 -6.91 15.17 -10.42
C ALA A 370 -6.14 13.90 -10.05
N ALA A 371 -6.85 12.81 -9.78
CA ALA A 371 -6.21 11.52 -9.68
C ALA A 371 -6.17 10.84 -11.04
N TYR A 372 -5.02 10.31 -11.40
CA TYR A 372 -4.80 9.61 -12.65
C TYR A 372 -4.03 8.32 -12.46
N THR A 373 -4.26 7.35 -13.34
CA THR A 373 -3.57 6.06 -13.32
C THR A 373 -2.21 6.15 -13.99
N MET A 374 -1.24 5.45 -13.40
CA MET A 374 0.01 5.09 -14.07
C MET A 374 0.16 3.57 -14.12
N LEU A 375 0.66 3.09 -15.24
CA LEU A 375 1.07 1.70 -15.45
C LEU A 375 2.59 1.64 -15.50
N LEU A 376 3.19 0.80 -14.66
CA LEU A 376 4.63 0.54 -14.61
C LEU A 376 4.91 -0.94 -14.87
N GLY A 377 6.05 -1.24 -15.47
CA GLY A 377 6.45 -2.61 -15.79
C GLY A 377 6.15 -3.00 -17.24
N ASP A 378 5.84 -4.27 -17.47
CA ASP A 378 5.57 -4.82 -18.80
C ASP A 378 4.14 -4.51 -19.26
N THR A 379 4.00 -3.65 -20.25
CA THR A 379 2.69 -3.28 -20.82
C THR A 379 2.05 -4.41 -21.64
N ASP A 380 2.83 -5.40 -22.07
CA ASP A 380 2.36 -6.55 -22.84
C ASP A 380 1.94 -7.73 -21.94
N ALA A 381 2.15 -7.62 -20.63
CA ALA A 381 1.73 -8.63 -19.68
C ALA A 381 0.20 -8.82 -19.73
N ALA A 382 -0.25 -10.08 -19.63
CA ALA A 382 -1.65 -10.48 -19.72
C ALA A 382 -1.95 -11.60 -18.72
N LEU A 383 -3.24 -11.90 -18.52
CA LEU A 383 -3.63 -13.07 -17.75
C LEU A 383 -3.20 -14.35 -18.46
N PRO A 384 -2.81 -15.40 -17.71
CA PRO A 384 -2.49 -16.69 -18.32
C PRO A 384 -3.75 -17.32 -18.93
N ILE A 385 -3.59 -18.04 -20.04
CA ILE A 385 -4.61 -18.93 -20.58
C ILE A 385 -4.13 -20.35 -20.25
N ILE A 386 -4.76 -20.96 -19.26
CA ILE A 386 -4.45 -22.34 -18.85
C ILE A 386 -5.34 -23.27 -19.65
N GLU A 387 -4.78 -23.93 -20.66
CA GLU A 387 -5.49 -24.97 -21.41
C GLU A 387 -5.81 -26.13 -20.48
N GLU A 388 -7.09 -26.52 -20.42
CA GLU A 388 -7.44 -27.78 -19.76
C GLU A 388 -6.76 -28.93 -20.54
N PRO A 389 -6.09 -29.88 -19.84
CA PRO A 389 -5.53 -31.04 -20.52
C PRO A 389 -6.64 -31.71 -21.31
N ALA A 390 -6.42 -31.93 -22.60
CA ALA A 390 -7.36 -32.62 -23.46
C ALA A 390 -7.78 -33.93 -22.79
N ASP A 391 -9.08 -34.10 -22.58
CA ASP A 391 -9.64 -35.30 -21.96
C ASP A 391 -9.18 -36.49 -22.82
N GLU A 392 -8.17 -37.23 -22.33
CA GLU A 392 -7.73 -38.45 -22.98
C GLU A 392 -8.87 -39.42 -22.90
N THR A 393 -9.77 -39.35 -23.87
CA THR A 393 -10.81 -40.36 -24.07
C THR A 393 -10.10 -41.69 -24.12
N PRO A 394 -10.37 -42.62 -23.21
CA PRO A 394 -9.71 -43.92 -23.23
C PRO A 394 -10.02 -44.59 -24.55
N VAL A 395 -8.99 -44.79 -25.36
CA VAL A 395 -9.08 -45.60 -26.57
C VAL A 395 -9.59 -46.96 -26.14
N GLN A 396 -10.90 -47.22 -26.37
CA GLN A 396 -11.45 -48.56 -26.21
C GLN A 396 -10.66 -49.48 -27.14
N GLN A 397 -9.73 -50.23 -26.56
CA GLN A 397 -9.15 -51.39 -27.25
C GLN A 397 -10.30 -52.38 -27.49
N ALA A 398 -10.78 -52.37 -28.74
CA ALA A 398 -11.64 -53.42 -29.23
C ALA A 398 -10.83 -54.74 -29.21
N ALA A 399 -11.24 -55.70 -28.37
CA ALA A 399 -10.80 -57.09 -28.36
C ALA A 399 -11.52 -57.90 -29.41
#